data_590546a9b53a6002e0842ae576afd7b9
#
_entry.id   590546a9b53a6002e0842ae576afd7b9
#
_cell.length_a   1.000
_cell.length_b   1.000
_cell.length_c   1.000
_cell.angle_alpha   90.00
_cell.angle_beta   90.00
_cell.angle_gamma   90.00
#
_symmetry.space_group_name_H-M   'P 1'
#
loop_
_entity.id
_entity.type
_entity.pdbx_description
1 polymer ?
#
loop_
_entity_poly.entity_id
_entity_poly.type
_entity_poly.pdbx_seq_one_letter_code
_entity_poly.pdbx_strand_id
1 'polypeptide(L)'
;MKFRKTSVIRFSYWGLAIALIILQQITSSFSGKMAETIWQQLGLNQQQGTEQIRYSFASGYSNFYGARNARNIALGNRAAVAKNLFQYTRTYISSTEFKSFYAKERMAARPTEPTPAKSKEDIRKELIADTEKNIRDAEKAMATMGADLKKALLPSVEQAKKQVEDYKKPDNKIIEIHYQGELSRFKSDQEEYEKKMQYWQNNYPEDIRVLIKNRLEKYLSLAATVDFEAELVLKNGKKKFVNPAYESKHSDWKTIFRAGKEVYQIVKPLAEDWLSKL
;
A
#
# COMPACT_ATOMS: atom_id res chain seq x y z
N MET A 1 7.38 -28.72 -74.54
CA MET A 1 7.30 -28.85 -73.07
C MET A 1 7.40 -27.49 -72.50
N LYS A 2 6.26 -26.83 -72.05
CA LYS A 2 6.24 -25.44 -71.54
C LYS A 2 6.23 -25.52 -70.06
N PHE A 3 7.28 -24.98 -69.40
CA PHE A 3 7.35 -24.79 -67.94
C PHE A 3 6.52 -23.57 -67.54
N ARG A 4 5.47 -23.80 -66.74
CA ARG A 4 4.70 -22.74 -66.08
C ARG A 4 5.54 -22.16 -64.90
N LYS A 5 5.83 -20.83 -64.92
CA LYS A 5 6.37 -20.12 -63.80
C LYS A 5 5.27 -19.85 -62.79
N THR A 6 5.35 -20.44 -61.62
CA THR A 6 4.55 -20.08 -60.44
C THR A 6 5.10 -18.83 -59.83
N SER A 7 4.33 -17.75 -59.87
CA SER A 7 4.65 -16.48 -59.17
C SER A 7 4.34 -16.67 -57.69
N VAL A 8 5.36 -16.71 -56.87
CA VAL A 8 5.25 -16.64 -55.39
C VAL A 8 4.98 -15.19 -55.00
N ILE A 9 3.75 -14.93 -54.56
CA ILE A 9 3.37 -13.62 -53.96
C ILE A 9 4.11 -13.49 -52.65
N ARG A 10 5.16 -12.66 -52.61
CA ARG A 10 5.82 -12.24 -51.37
C ARG A 10 4.90 -11.25 -50.65
N PHE A 11 4.12 -11.72 -49.68
CA PHE A 11 3.45 -10.84 -48.72
C PHE A 11 4.50 -10.08 -47.96
N SER A 12 4.53 -8.75 -48.13
CA SER A 12 5.44 -7.85 -47.48
C SER A 12 5.05 -7.76 -45.99
N TYR A 13 5.96 -8.20 -45.11
CA TYR A 13 5.84 -8.08 -43.66
C TYR A 13 5.62 -6.63 -43.17
N TRP A 14 5.89 -5.65 -44.01
CA TRP A 14 5.65 -4.22 -43.74
C TRP A 14 4.15 -3.86 -43.71
N GLY A 15 3.31 -4.51 -44.46
CA GLY A 15 1.86 -4.29 -44.44
C GLY A 15 1.20 -4.74 -43.13
N LEU A 16 1.69 -5.82 -42.53
CA LEU A 16 1.20 -6.32 -41.23
C LEU A 16 1.64 -5.43 -40.06
N ALA A 17 2.87 -4.89 -40.11
CA ALA A 17 3.35 -3.95 -39.09
C ALA A 17 2.59 -2.65 -39.09
N ILE A 18 2.29 -2.08 -40.27
CA ILE A 18 1.49 -0.84 -40.41
C ILE A 18 0.04 -1.06 -39.95
N ALA A 19 -0.58 -2.21 -40.29
CA ALA A 19 -1.93 -2.55 -39.84
C ALA A 19 -2.01 -2.68 -38.30
N LEU A 20 -0.99 -3.27 -37.67
CA LEU A 20 -0.89 -3.39 -36.20
C LEU A 20 -0.71 -2.02 -35.52
N ILE A 21 0.10 -1.11 -36.09
CA ILE A 21 0.30 0.26 -35.57
C ILE A 21 -0.97 1.09 -35.71
N ILE A 22 -1.68 0.97 -36.83
CA ILE A 22 -2.96 1.68 -37.04
C ILE A 22 -4.03 1.14 -36.11
N LEU A 23 -4.09 -0.15 -35.85
CA LEU A 23 -5.03 -0.76 -34.90
C LEU A 23 -4.77 -0.32 -33.47
N GLN A 24 -3.50 -0.19 -33.07
CA GLN A 24 -3.12 0.35 -31.76
C GLN A 24 -3.47 1.84 -31.61
N GLN A 25 -3.33 2.64 -32.66
CA GLN A 25 -3.69 4.07 -32.61
C GLN A 25 -5.21 4.29 -32.58
N ILE A 26 -5.98 3.49 -33.29
CA ILE A 26 -7.45 3.57 -33.28
C ILE A 26 -8.00 3.14 -31.91
N THR A 27 -7.46 2.11 -31.29
CA THR A 27 -7.88 1.67 -29.95
C THR A 27 -7.47 2.67 -28.87
N SER A 28 -6.31 3.33 -28.99
CA SER A 28 -5.86 4.32 -28.03
C SER A 28 -6.65 5.64 -28.13
N SER A 29 -7.00 6.10 -29.32
CA SER A 29 -7.79 7.33 -29.50
C SER A 29 -9.27 7.16 -29.14
N PHE A 30 -9.86 5.99 -29.39
CA PHE A 30 -11.22 5.66 -28.94
C PHE A 30 -11.28 5.50 -27.42
N SER A 31 -10.30 4.86 -26.82
CA SER A 31 -10.12 4.76 -25.37
C SER A 31 -9.97 6.15 -24.72
N GLY A 32 -9.21 7.08 -25.32
CA GLY A 32 -8.98 8.41 -24.82
C GLY A 32 -10.25 9.26 -24.72
N LYS A 33 -11.06 9.32 -25.81
CA LYS A 33 -12.32 10.08 -25.79
C LYS A 33 -13.35 9.51 -24.83
N MET A 34 -13.46 8.21 -24.71
CA MET A 34 -14.38 7.55 -23.77
C MET A 34 -13.95 7.81 -22.31
N ALA A 35 -12.66 7.78 -22.04
CA ALA A 35 -12.11 8.08 -20.72
C ALA A 35 -12.39 9.54 -20.33
N GLU A 36 -12.13 10.51 -21.20
CA GLU A 36 -12.40 11.93 -20.93
C GLU A 36 -13.86 12.17 -20.54
N THR A 37 -14.80 11.56 -21.27
CA THR A 37 -16.23 11.66 -20.96
C THR A 37 -16.60 11.09 -19.60
N ILE A 38 -15.98 9.95 -19.18
CA ILE A 38 -16.21 9.33 -17.87
C ILE A 38 -15.74 10.26 -16.75
N TRP A 39 -14.52 10.80 -16.87
CA TRP A 39 -13.94 11.63 -15.84
C TRP A 39 -14.69 12.95 -15.66
N GLN A 40 -15.14 13.57 -16.74
CA GLN A 40 -15.99 14.75 -16.70
C GLN A 40 -17.32 14.49 -15.97
N GLN A 41 -17.97 13.34 -16.24
CA GLN A 41 -19.19 12.95 -15.54
C GLN A 41 -18.97 12.72 -14.05
N LEU A 42 -17.79 12.23 -13.65
CA LEU A 42 -17.40 12.04 -12.24
C LEU A 42 -16.92 13.35 -11.59
N GLY A 43 -16.66 14.42 -12.34
CA GLY A 43 -16.09 15.68 -11.85
C GLY A 43 -14.61 15.57 -11.53
N LEU A 44 -13.90 14.72 -12.26
CA LEU A 44 -12.45 14.48 -12.16
C LEU A 44 -11.80 14.79 -13.52
N ASN A 45 -10.48 14.99 -13.53
CA ASN A 45 -9.69 14.81 -14.74
C ASN A 45 -9.15 13.36 -14.81
N GLN A 46 -8.67 12.98 -16.00
CA GLN A 46 -8.17 11.62 -16.22
C GLN A 46 -7.00 11.26 -15.30
N GLN A 47 -6.07 12.18 -15.07
CA GLN A 47 -4.92 11.94 -14.21
C GLN A 47 -5.36 11.62 -12.78
N GLN A 48 -6.23 12.46 -12.19
CA GLN A 48 -6.77 12.24 -10.85
C GLN A 48 -7.50 10.91 -10.73
N GLY A 49 -8.34 10.57 -11.72
CA GLY A 49 -9.08 9.32 -11.71
C GLY A 49 -8.17 8.09 -11.83
N THR A 50 -7.17 8.15 -12.70
CA THR A 50 -6.16 7.10 -12.88
C THR A 50 -5.33 6.91 -11.62
N GLU A 51 -4.91 7.99 -10.97
CA GLU A 51 -4.19 7.95 -9.69
C GLU A 51 -5.01 7.27 -8.59
N GLN A 52 -6.29 7.60 -8.48
CA GLN A 52 -7.17 6.97 -7.50
C GLN A 52 -7.36 5.47 -7.78
N ILE A 53 -7.52 5.08 -9.04
CA ILE A 53 -7.60 3.66 -9.43
C ILE A 53 -6.32 2.93 -9.04
N ARG A 54 -5.14 3.44 -9.41
CA ARG A 54 -3.88 2.74 -9.18
C ARG A 54 -3.57 2.56 -7.70
N TYR A 55 -3.76 3.61 -6.87
CA TYR A 55 -3.54 3.51 -5.42
C TYR A 55 -4.57 2.62 -4.75
N SER A 56 -5.87 2.74 -5.10
CA SER A 56 -6.90 1.88 -4.54
C SER A 56 -6.68 0.41 -4.88
N PHE A 57 -6.27 0.12 -6.11
CA PHE A 57 -6.04 -1.24 -6.55
C PHE A 57 -4.79 -1.85 -5.89
N ALA A 58 -3.68 -1.10 -5.83
CA ALA A 58 -2.45 -1.54 -5.18
C ALA A 58 -2.64 -1.77 -3.68
N SER A 59 -3.24 -0.80 -2.97
CA SER A 59 -3.43 -0.88 -1.51
C SER A 59 -4.59 -1.77 -1.08
N GLY A 60 -5.60 -1.96 -1.93
CA GLY A 60 -6.86 -2.65 -1.60
C GLY A 60 -7.84 -1.83 -0.78
N TYR A 61 -7.62 -0.52 -0.68
CA TYR A 61 -8.54 0.43 -0.04
C TYR A 61 -9.24 1.26 -1.10
N SER A 62 -10.58 1.28 -1.06
CA SER A 62 -11.40 2.08 -1.99
C SER A 62 -11.44 3.54 -1.55
N ASN A 63 -10.48 4.33 -1.99
CA ASN A 63 -10.43 5.76 -1.71
C ASN A 63 -10.71 6.55 -2.99
N PHE A 64 -11.98 6.96 -3.20
CA PHE A 64 -12.35 7.86 -4.28
C PHE A 64 -12.67 9.25 -3.73
N TYR A 65 -11.63 10.02 -3.46
CA TYR A 65 -11.78 11.42 -3.10
C TYR A 65 -11.98 12.27 -4.36
N GLY A 66 -12.98 13.14 -4.35
CA GLY A 66 -13.16 14.15 -5.40
C GLY A 66 -14.19 13.80 -6.48
N ALA A 67 -14.67 12.55 -6.59
CA ALA A 67 -15.75 12.20 -7.54
C ALA A 67 -17.10 12.78 -7.08
N ARG A 68 -17.15 14.13 -6.90
CA ARG A 68 -18.31 14.82 -6.29
C ARG A 68 -19.54 14.74 -7.16
N ASN A 69 -19.37 14.66 -8.49
CA ASN A 69 -20.46 14.60 -9.44
C ASN A 69 -21.09 13.19 -9.56
N ALA A 70 -20.44 12.15 -9.05
CA ALA A 70 -20.97 10.78 -9.10
C ALA A 70 -22.41 10.67 -8.53
N ARG A 71 -22.72 11.43 -7.49
CA ARG A 71 -24.07 11.51 -6.89
C ARG A 71 -25.12 12.16 -7.80
N ASN A 72 -24.68 13.01 -8.74
CA ASN A 72 -25.54 13.76 -9.66
C ASN A 72 -25.80 12.97 -10.95
N ILE A 73 -25.12 11.84 -11.17
CA ILE A 73 -25.36 10.97 -12.33
C ILE A 73 -26.78 10.43 -12.22
N ALA A 74 -27.59 10.68 -13.24
CA ALA A 74 -28.94 10.15 -13.33
C ALA A 74 -28.93 8.61 -13.19
N LEU A 75 -29.90 8.05 -12.48
CA LEU A 75 -29.95 6.61 -12.19
C LEU A 75 -29.76 5.77 -13.47
N GLY A 76 -30.50 6.05 -14.54
CA GLY A 76 -30.40 5.32 -15.81
C GLY A 76 -29.02 5.40 -16.51
N ASN A 77 -28.16 6.37 -16.14
CA ASN A 77 -26.82 6.50 -16.71
C ASN A 77 -25.73 5.83 -15.86
N ARG A 78 -26.00 5.52 -14.60
CA ARG A 78 -25.00 4.96 -13.68
C ARG A 78 -24.44 3.63 -14.15
N ALA A 79 -25.26 2.76 -14.67
CA ALA A 79 -24.86 1.47 -15.20
C ALA A 79 -23.85 1.62 -16.37
N ALA A 80 -24.13 2.54 -17.31
CA ALA A 80 -23.23 2.80 -18.43
C ALA A 80 -21.89 3.40 -17.97
N VAL A 81 -21.91 4.37 -17.05
CA VAL A 81 -20.70 4.96 -16.47
C VAL A 81 -19.89 3.90 -15.74
N ALA A 82 -20.51 3.06 -14.93
CA ALA A 82 -19.85 1.98 -14.20
C ALA A 82 -19.21 0.95 -15.13
N LYS A 83 -19.90 0.55 -16.21
CA LYS A 83 -19.35 -0.34 -17.23
C LYS A 83 -18.10 0.24 -17.88
N ASN A 84 -18.16 1.49 -18.29
CA ASN A 84 -17.04 2.17 -18.95
C ASN A 84 -15.85 2.34 -17.99
N LEU A 85 -16.12 2.74 -16.74
CA LEU A 85 -15.10 2.85 -15.69
C LEU A 85 -14.44 1.49 -15.40
N PHE A 86 -15.22 0.41 -15.35
CA PHE A 86 -14.70 -0.94 -15.17
C PHE A 86 -13.75 -1.35 -16.34
N GLN A 87 -14.16 -1.09 -17.59
CA GLN A 87 -13.35 -1.37 -18.77
C GLN A 87 -12.05 -0.57 -18.77
N TYR A 88 -12.12 0.73 -18.44
CA TYR A 88 -10.95 1.58 -18.27
C TYR A 88 -10.01 0.99 -17.20
N THR A 89 -10.54 0.67 -16.02
CA THR A 89 -9.78 0.07 -14.92
C THR A 89 -9.08 -1.20 -15.35
N ARG A 90 -9.79 -2.13 -16.00
CA ARG A 90 -9.23 -3.39 -16.48
C ARG A 90 -8.08 -3.17 -17.46
N THR A 91 -8.24 -2.25 -18.41
CA THR A 91 -7.21 -1.89 -19.40
C THR A 91 -5.99 -1.28 -18.71
N TYR A 92 -6.21 -0.32 -17.80
CA TYR A 92 -5.13 0.37 -17.09
C TYR A 92 -4.35 -0.59 -16.17
N ILE A 93 -5.02 -1.41 -15.40
CA ILE A 93 -4.37 -2.38 -14.49
C ILE A 93 -3.55 -3.43 -15.26
N SER A 94 -3.92 -3.72 -16.51
CA SER A 94 -3.16 -4.62 -17.37
C SER A 94 -1.96 -3.96 -18.05
N SER A 95 -1.83 -2.64 -17.97
CA SER A 95 -0.79 -1.85 -18.64
C SER A 95 0.60 -2.02 -17.99
N THR A 96 1.64 -1.74 -18.79
CA THR A 96 3.03 -1.71 -18.30
C THR A 96 3.23 -0.59 -17.27
N GLU A 97 2.51 0.53 -17.41
CA GLU A 97 2.56 1.65 -16.48
C GLU A 97 2.12 1.21 -15.08
N PHE A 98 0.96 0.55 -14.95
CA PHE A 98 0.48 0.06 -13.66
C PHE A 98 1.41 -1.01 -13.08
N LYS A 99 1.90 -1.95 -13.89
CA LYS A 99 2.84 -2.99 -13.45
C LYS A 99 4.11 -2.39 -12.85
N SER A 100 4.67 -1.38 -13.52
CA SER A 100 5.87 -0.66 -13.04
C SER A 100 5.59 0.12 -11.75
N PHE A 101 4.44 0.78 -11.65
CA PHE A 101 4.00 1.45 -10.45
C PHE A 101 3.84 0.46 -9.29
N TYR A 102 3.11 -0.63 -9.52
CA TYR A 102 2.87 -1.65 -8.49
C TYR A 102 4.18 -2.29 -7.98
N ALA A 103 5.12 -2.57 -8.86
CA ALA A 103 6.42 -3.10 -8.45
C ALA A 103 7.17 -2.15 -7.49
N LYS A 104 7.11 -0.84 -7.74
CA LYS A 104 7.69 0.17 -6.84
C LYS A 104 6.95 0.24 -5.50
N GLU A 105 5.62 0.28 -5.52
CA GLU A 105 4.80 0.29 -4.29
C GLU A 105 5.04 -0.97 -3.45
N ARG A 106 5.11 -2.14 -4.11
CA ARG A 106 5.42 -3.40 -3.45
C ARG A 106 6.77 -3.36 -2.72
N MET A 107 7.80 -2.84 -3.38
CA MET A 107 9.13 -2.71 -2.78
C MET A 107 9.15 -1.66 -1.66
N ALA A 108 8.46 -0.53 -1.83
CA ALA A 108 8.36 0.50 -0.80
C ALA A 108 7.59 0.03 0.46
N ALA A 109 6.63 -0.88 0.29
CA ALA A 109 5.88 -1.47 1.38
C ALA A 109 6.57 -2.66 2.06
N ARG A 110 7.75 -3.09 1.55
CA ARG A 110 8.48 -4.21 2.13
C ARG A 110 9.00 -3.86 3.53
N PRO A 111 8.76 -4.70 4.52
CA PRO A 111 9.31 -4.50 5.87
C PRO A 111 10.84 -4.42 5.86
N THR A 112 11.37 -3.53 6.69
CA THR A 112 12.82 -3.41 6.91
C THR A 112 13.29 -4.51 7.85
N GLU A 113 14.41 -5.13 7.52
CA GLU A 113 15.03 -6.14 8.36
C GLU A 113 15.43 -5.56 9.72
N PRO A 114 15.26 -6.33 10.81
CA PRO A 114 15.65 -5.87 12.14
C PRO A 114 17.15 -5.67 12.24
N THR A 115 17.53 -4.64 12.99
CA THR A 115 18.94 -4.37 13.29
C THR A 115 19.50 -5.51 14.15
N PRO A 116 20.62 -6.14 13.77
CA PRO A 116 21.24 -7.19 14.57
C PRO A 116 21.51 -6.76 16.01
N ALA A 117 21.53 -7.72 16.93
CA ALA A 117 21.91 -7.46 18.31
C ALA A 117 23.35 -6.93 18.40
N LYS A 118 23.57 -5.92 19.23
CA LYS A 118 24.90 -5.39 19.49
C LYS A 118 25.80 -6.47 20.11
N SER A 119 27.06 -6.50 19.75
CA SER A 119 28.03 -7.35 20.41
C SER A 119 28.34 -6.87 21.83
N LYS A 120 28.84 -7.77 22.68
CA LYS A 120 29.30 -7.39 24.04
C LYS A 120 30.38 -6.29 23.98
N GLU A 121 31.21 -6.29 22.95
CA GLU A 121 32.26 -5.28 22.79
C GLU A 121 31.68 -3.92 22.40
N ASP A 122 30.66 -3.87 21.54
CA ASP A 122 30.00 -2.62 21.18
C ASP A 122 29.26 -2.03 22.38
N ILE A 123 28.54 -2.87 23.15
CA ILE A 123 27.89 -2.47 24.40
C ILE A 123 28.91 -1.89 25.39
N ARG A 124 30.06 -2.57 25.55
CA ARG A 124 31.15 -2.11 26.42
C ARG A 124 31.65 -0.71 26.00
N LYS A 125 31.96 -0.53 24.73
CA LYS A 125 32.41 0.74 24.17
C LYS A 125 31.40 1.85 24.41
N GLU A 126 30.15 1.57 24.16
CA GLU A 126 29.04 2.54 24.33
C GLU A 126 28.88 2.94 25.80
N LEU A 127 28.81 1.97 26.73
CA LEU A 127 28.70 2.25 28.16
C LEU A 127 29.90 3.03 28.72
N ILE A 128 31.12 2.71 28.29
CA ILE A 128 32.34 3.47 28.65
C ILE A 128 32.23 4.89 28.12
N ALA A 129 31.94 5.07 26.82
CA ALA A 129 31.89 6.38 26.18
C ALA A 129 30.83 7.29 26.80
N ASP A 130 29.63 6.75 27.09
CA ASP A 130 28.55 7.49 27.72
C ASP A 130 28.89 7.88 29.16
N THR A 131 29.47 6.95 29.93
CA THR A 131 29.89 7.23 31.31
C THR A 131 31.00 8.27 31.39
N GLU A 132 32.02 8.16 30.51
CA GLU A 132 33.10 9.16 30.40
C GLU A 132 32.56 10.54 29.99
N LYS A 133 31.57 10.58 29.07
CA LYS A 133 30.90 11.84 28.73
C LYS A 133 30.21 12.44 29.91
N ASN A 134 29.45 11.65 30.68
CA ASN A 134 28.75 12.11 31.88
C ASN A 134 29.74 12.62 32.94
N ILE A 135 30.90 11.96 33.12
CA ILE A 135 31.98 12.42 34.00
C ILE A 135 32.48 13.80 33.55
N ARG A 136 32.83 13.96 32.27
CA ARG A 136 33.30 15.22 31.71
C ARG A 136 32.29 16.34 31.90
N ASP A 137 31.00 16.06 31.66
CA ASP A 137 29.94 17.05 31.83
C ASP A 137 29.71 17.44 33.30
N ALA A 138 29.78 16.46 34.21
CA ALA A 138 29.72 16.71 35.64
C ALA A 138 30.96 17.54 36.16
N GLU A 139 32.16 17.20 35.72
CA GLU A 139 33.38 17.94 36.08
C GLU A 139 33.34 19.40 35.58
N LYS A 140 32.84 19.64 34.35
CA LYS A 140 32.59 21.00 33.84
C LYS A 140 31.56 21.76 34.65
N ALA A 141 30.46 21.13 35.00
CA ALA A 141 29.44 21.75 35.87
C ALA A 141 30.02 22.09 37.25
N MET A 142 30.77 21.18 37.86
CA MET A 142 31.44 21.40 39.15
C MET A 142 32.42 22.57 39.12
N ALA A 143 33.03 22.89 37.97
CA ALA A 143 33.98 24.01 37.86
C ALA A 143 33.32 25.36 38.20
N THR A 144 32.01 25.51 37.94
CA THR A 144 31.25 26.75 38.18
C THR A 144 30.41 26.74 39.48
N MET A 145 30.40 25.63 40.24
CA MET A 145 29.59 25.47 41.45
C MET A 145 30.30 25.95 42.71
N GLY A 146 29.54 26.29 43.74
CA GLY A 146 30.05 26.57 45.09
C GLY A 146 30.64 25.34 45.77
N ALA A 147 31.48 25.55 46.78
CA ALA A 147 32.29 24.50 47.45
C ALA A 147 31.44 23.34 48.01
N ASP A 148 30.29 23.64 48.62
CA ASP A 148 29.42 22.63 49.24
C ASP A 148 28.79 21.69 48.20
N LEU A 149 28.35 22.26 47.08
CA LEU A 149 27.80 21.46 45.97
C LEU A 149 28.87 20.59 45.30
N LYS A 150 30.08 21.14 45.11
CA LYS A 150 31.22 20.32 44.62
C LYS A 150 31.49 19.15 45.53
N LYS A 151 31.54 19.37 46.86
CA LYS A 151 31.77 18.30 47.82
C LYS A 151 30.68 17.24 47.82
N ALA A 152 29.42 17.62 47.55
CA ALA A 152 28.30 16.69 47.47
C ALA A 152 28.35 15.83 46.19
N LEU A 153 28.83 16.37 45.04
CA LEU A 153 28.90 15.65 43.74
C LEU A 153 30.14 14.81 43.57
N LEU A 154 31.25 15.13 44.26
CA LEU A 154 32.52 14.42 44.10
C LEU A 154 32.42 12.90 44.26
N PRO A 155 31.69 12.36 45.27
CA PRO A 155 31.55 10.90 45.41
C PRO A 155 30.88 10.23 44.19
N SER A 156 29.90 10.89 43.60
CA SER A 156 29.22 10.36 42.39
C SER A 156 30.15 10.32 41.18
N VAL A 157 30.99 11.33 40.98
CA VAL A 157 31.99 11.35 39.91
C VAL A 157 33.03 10.26 40.12
N GLU A 158 33.53 10.09 41.35
CA GLU A 158 34.48 9.02 41.66
C GLU A 158 33.87 7.63 41.49
N GLN A 159 32.59 7.46 41.82
CA GLN A 159 31.86 6.21 41.56
C GLN A 159 31.73 5.94 40.07
N ALA A 160 31.41 6.94 39.24
CA ALA A 160 31.35 6.84 37.80
C ALA A 160 32.71 6.43 37.17
N LYS A 161 33.81 7.01 37.68
CA LYS A 161 35.16 6.62 37.26
C LYS A 161 35.45 5.15 37.57
N LYS A 162 35.08 4.68 38.73
CA LYS A 162 35.20 3.26 39.10
C LYS A 162 34.35 2.37 38.20
N GLN A 163 33.16 2.83 37.84
CA GLN A 163 32.28 2.09 36.92
C GLN A 163 32.88 1.94 35.52
N VAL A 164 33.57 2.95 34.99
CA VAL A 164 34.32 2.84 33.73
C VAL A 164 35.37 1.74 33.80
N GLU A 165 36.15 1.67 34.93
CA GLU A 165 37.13 0.60 35.08
C GLU A 165 36.48 -0.78 35.21
N ASP A 166 35.33 -0.86 35.85
CA ASP A 166 34.58 -2.11 35.92
C ASP A 166 34.06 -2.56 34.55
N TYR A 167 33.61 -1.65 33.68
CA TYR A 167 33.19 -1.99 32.32
C TYR A 167 34.32 -2.54 31.45
N LYS A 168 35.58 -2.19 31.72
CA LYS A 168 36.76 -2.73 31.01
C LYS A 168 37.00 -4.19 31.31
N LYS A 169 36.46 -4.74 32.42
CA LYS A 169 36.65 -6.15 32.79
C LYS A 169 35.96 -7.09 31.81
N PRO A 170 36.55 -8.18 31.36
CA PRO A 170 35.99 -9.07 30.35
C PRO A 170 34.70 -9.77 30.79
N ASP A 171 34.53 -10.06 32.08
CA ASP A 171 33.42 -10.79 32.69
C ASP A 171 32.42 -9.89 33.43
N ASN A 172 32.30 -8.63 33.01
CA ASN A 172 31.41 -7.67 33.64
C ASN A 172 29.94 -8.10 33.51
N LYS A 173 29.25 -8.28 34.65
CA LYS A 173 27.85 -8.72 34.70
C LYS A 173 26.85 -7.73 34.08
N ILE A 174 27.14 -6.44 34.15
CA ILE A 174 26.27 -5.42 33.57
C ILE A 174 26.26 -5.54 32.06
N ILE A 175 27.45 -5.73 31.45
CA ILE A 175 27.56 -5.97 30.00
C ILE A 175 26.82 -7.25 29.60
N GLU A 176 26.91 -8.31 30.40
CA GLU A 176 26.17 -9.53 30.16
C GLU A 176 24.65 -9.31 30.19
N ILE A 177 24.15 -8.58 31.19
CA ILE A 177 22.70 -8.24 31.29
C ILE A 177 22.24 -7.44 30.06
N HIS A 178 22.99 -6.42 29.66
CA HIS A 178 22.68 -5.64 28.46
C HIS A 178 22.69 -6.48 27.20
N TYR A 179 23.67 -7.39 27.08
CA TYR A 179 23.77 -8.30 25.94
C TYR A 179 22.57 -9.25 25.86
N GLN A 180 22.15 -9.84 26.98
CA GLN A 180 20.95 -10.67 27.03
C GLN A 180 19.68 -9.87 26.69
N GLY A 181 19.60 -8.61 27.10
CA GLY A 181 18.55 -7.68 26.70
C GLY A 181 18.53 -7.43 25.17
N GLU A 182 19.69 -7.19 24.58
CA GLU A 182 19.82 -7.03 23.12
C GLU A 182 19.43 -8.28 22.33
N LEU A 183 19.82 -9.47 22.82
CA LEU A 183 19.41 -10.74 22.21
C LEU A 183 17.89 -10.94 22.28
N SER A 184 17.27 -10.61 23.43
CA SER A 184 15.83 -10.71 23.61
C SER A 184 15.08 -9.74 22.72
N ARG A 185 15.56 -8.49 22.61
CA ARG A 185 15.03 -7.48 21.68
C ARG A 185 15.10 -7.99 20.24
N PHE A 186 16.28 -8.42 19.80
CA PHE A 186 16.49 -8.88 18.44
C PHE A 186 15.58 -10.07 18.09
N LYS A 187 15.40 -11.02 19.00
CA LYS A 187 14.47 -12.13 18.82
C LYS A 187 13.03 -11.65 18.64
N SER A 188 12.57 -10.72 19.47
CA SER A 188 11.23 -10.13 19.35
C SER A 188 11.04 -9.38 18.03
N ASP A 189 12.05 -8.60 17.63
CA ASP A 189 12.04 -7.85 16.37
C ASP A 189 12.01 -8.80 15.15
N GLN A 190 12.71 -9.94 15.22
CA GLN A 190 12.67 -10.99 14.20
C GLN A 190 11.29 -11.63 14.08
N GLU A 191 10.65 -11.98 15.18
CA GLU A 191 9.29 -12.54 15.19
C GLU A 191 8.27 -11.56 14.62
N GLU A 192 8.42 -10.26 14.93
CA GLU A 192 7.58 -9.22 14.36
C GLU A 192 7.84 -9.01 12.87
N TYR A 193 9.10 -9.03 12.45
CA TYR A 193 9.49 -8.94 11.05
C TYR A 193 8.89 -10.08 10.21
N GLU A 194 8.97 -11.32 10.70
CA GLU A 194 8.38 -12.47 10.01
C GLU A 194 6.86 -12.31 9.82
N LYS A 195 6.14 -11.86 10.86
CA LYS A 195 4.69 -11.56 10.75
C LYS A 195 4.42 -10.46 9.72
N LYS A 196 5.21 -9.37 9.73
CA LYS A 196 5.11 -8.29 8.76
C LYS A 196 5.43 -8.77 7.34
N MET A 197 6.41 -9.64 7.17
CA MET A 197 6.77 -10.24 5.87
C MET A 197 5.65 -11.13 5.33
N GLN A 198 5.03 -11.97 6.16
CA GLN A 198 3.87 -12.76 5.76
C GLN A 198 2.69 -11.86 5.34
N TYR A 199 2.40 -10.82 6.14
CA TYR A 199 1.38 -9.84 5.78
C TYR A 199 1.69 -9.15 4.45
N TRP A 200 2.94 -8.73 4.25
CA TRP A 200 3.38 -8.09 3.00
C TRP A 200 3.24 -9.02 1.80
N GLN A 201 3.69 -10.28 1.89
CA GLN A 201 3.58 -11.26 0.81
C GLN A 201 2.12 -11.52 0.41
N ASN A 202 1.22 -11.60 1.39
CA ASN A 202 -0.20 -11.84 1.14
C ASN A 202 -0.91 -10.63 0.51
N ASN A 203 -0.56 -9.41 0.94
CA ASN A 203 -1.22 -8.18 0.47
C ASN A 203 -0.59 -7.56 -0.77
N TYR A 204 0.69 -7.86 -1.01
CA TYR A 204 1.47 -7.41 -2.15
C TYR A 204 2.09 -8.62 -2.88
N PRO A 205 1.27 -9.49 -3.48
CA PRO A 205 1.79 -10.65 -4.21
C PRO A 205 2.70 -10.22 -5.36
N GLU A 206 3.69 -11.05 -5.70
CA GLU A 206 4.61 -10.76 -6.81
C GLU A 206 3.90 -10.86 -8.15
N ASP A 207 3.08 -11.90 -8.33
CA ASP A 207 2.26 -12.03 -9.53
C ASP A 207 1.05 -11.11 -9.45
N ILE A 208 1.00 -10.15 -10.37
CA ILE A 208 -0.10 -9.18 -10.47
C ILE A 208 -1.46 -9.84 -10.72
N ARG A 209 -1.49 -11.05 -11.31
CA ARG A 209 -2.73 -11.80 -11.51
C ARG A 209 -3.32 -12.23 -10.18
N VAL A 210 -2.48 -12.60 -9.22
CA VAL A 210 -2.90 -12.92 -7.84
C VAL A 210 -3.45 -11.67 -7.15
N LEU A 211 -2.82 -10.49 -7.33
CA LEU A 211 -3.36 -9.23 -6.83
C LEU A 211 -4.76 -8.97 -7.40
N ILE A 212 -4.91 -9.06 -8.72
CA ILE A 212 -6.19 -8.83 -9.40
C ILE A 212 -7.25 -9.80 -8.87
N LYS A 213 -6.93 -11.09 -8.81
CA LYS A 213 -7.79 -12.13 -8.27
C LYS A 213 -8.29 -11.76 -6.86
N ASN A 214 -7.38 -11.46 -5.95
CA ASN A 214 -7.71 -11.11 -4.56
C ASN A 214 -8.65 -9.88 -4.48
N ARG A 215 -8.44 -8.86 -5.33
CA ARG A 215 -9.30 -7.67 -5.36
C ARG A 215 -10.70 -7.97 -5.90
N LEU A 216 -10.80 -8.76 -6.97
CA LEU A 216 -12.09 -9.15 -7.56
C LEU A 216 -12.87 -10.08 -6.62
N GLU A 217 -12.23 -11.07 -6.02
CA GLU A 217 -12.86 -11.98 -5.04
C GLU A 217 -13.36 -11.21 -3.81
N LYS A 218 -12.56 -10.28 -3.27
CA LYS A 218 -12.98 -9.41 -2.16
C LYS A 218 -14.19 -8.57 -2.53
N TYR A 219 -14.19 -7.98 -3.74
CA TYR A 219 -15.34 -7.21 -4.23
C TYR A 219 -16.59 -8.08 -4.37
N LEU A 220 -16.49 -9.22 -5.05
CA LEU A 220 -17.63 -10.12 -5.30
C LEU A 220 -18.22 -10.66 -4.00
N SER A 221 -17.37 -11.09 -3.07
CA SER A 221 -17.78 -11.58 -1.75
C SER A 221 -18.49 -10.50 -0.96
N LEU A 222 -17.97 -9.28 -0.92
CA LEU A 222 -18.58 -8.17 -0.20
C LEU A 222 -19.92 -7.76 -0.85
N ALA A 223 -19.92 -7.62 -2.18
CA ALA A 223 -21.09 -7.19 -2.94
C ALA A 223 -22.28 -8.17 -2.83
N ALA A 224 -21.99 -9.47 -2.72
CA ALA A 224 -22.99 -10.51 -2.50
C ALA A 224 -23.75 -10.36 -1.16
N THR A 225 -23.16 -9.67 -0.18
CA THR A 225 -23.79 -9.42 1.14
C THR A 225 -24.62 -8.14 1.19
N VAL A 226 -24.66 -7.36 0.09
CA VAL A 226 -25.36 -6.07 0.08
C VAL A 226 -26.86 -6.27 -0.12
N ASP A 227 -27.61 -5.81 0.85
CA ASP A 227 -29.08 -5.73 0.74
C ASP A 227 -29.45 -4.41 0.04
N PHE A 228 -29.72 -4.50 -1.27
CA PHE A 228 -30.12 -3.33 -2.07
C PHE A 228 -31.55 -2.85 -1.82
N GLU A 229 -32.36 -3.63 -1.10
CA GLU A 229 -33.72 -3.25 -0.71
C GLU A 229 -33.75 -2.60 0.69
N ALA A 230 -32.56 -2.40 1.32
CA ALA A 230 -32.45 -1.78 2.63
C ALA A 230 -33.02 -0.34 2.63
N GLU A 231 -33.92 -0.07 3.55
CA GLU A 231 -34.62 1.21 3.66
C GLU A 231 -33.77 2.27 4.34
N LEU A 232 -33.88 3.51 3.86
CA LEU A 232 -33.27 4.69 4.41
C LEU A 232 -34.28 5.67 4.95
N VAL A 233 -34.03 6.23 6.14
CA VAL A 233 -34.82 7.30 6.75
C VAL A 233 -34.01 8.57 6.88
N LEU A 234 -34.64 9.73 6.74
CA LEU A 234 -34.01 11.02 6.98
C LEU A 234 -33.98 11.32 8.48
N LYS A 235 -32.81 11.36 9.11
CA LYS A 235 -32.67 11.70 10.54
C LYS A 235 -31.63 12.81 10.69
N ASN A 236 -32.03 13.95 11.23
CA ASN A 236 -31.18 15.14 11.39
C ASN A 236 -30.50 15.58 10.08
N GLY A 237 -31.25 15.62 8.98
CA GLY A 237 -30.75 16.02 7.65
C GLY A 237 -29.84 14.99 6.95
N LYS A 238 -29.63 13.82 7.54
CA LYS A 238 -28.78 12.74 7.00
C LYS A 238 -29.60 11.48 6.74
N LYS A 239 -29.39 10.86 5.57
CA LYS A 239 -29.97 9.53 5.28
C LYS A 239 -29.26 8.48 6.13
N LYS A 240 -30.04 7.73 6.93
CA LYS A 240 -29.59 6.61 7.76
C LYS A 240 -30.37 5.36 7.43
N PHE A 241 -29.76 4.21 7.61
CA PHE A 241 -30.51 2.94 7.47
C PHE A 241 -31.55 2.79 8.58
N VAL A 242 -32.73 2.29 8.21
CA VAL A 242 -33.77 1.92 9.18
C VAL A 242 -33.26 0.80 10.07
N ASN A 243 -32.62 -0.21 9.50
CA ASN A 243 -31.95 -1.26 10.25
C ASN A 243 -30.57 -0.77 10.79
N PRO A 244 -30.41 -0.63 12.14
CA PRO A 244 -29.18 -0.14 12.74
C PRO A 244 -27.93 -1.00 12.42
N ALA A 245 -28.11 -2.30 12.15
CA ALA A 245 -27.02 -3.20 11.80
C ALA A 245 -26.30 -2.78 10.50
N TYR A 246 -26.98 -2.08 9.59
CA TYR A 246 -26.36 -1.57 8.36
C TYR A 246 -25.54 -0.31 8.59
N GLU A 247 -25.78 0.43 9.67
CA GLU A 247 -24.92 1.57 10.05
C GLU A 247 -23.53 1.14 10.52
N SER A 248 -23.39 -0.07 11.06
CA SER A 248 -22.10 -0.64 11.46
C SER A 248 -21.33 -1.32 10.32
N LYS A 249 -21.94 -1.51 9.13
CA LYS A 249 -21.27 -2.11 7.97
C LYS A 249 -20.08 -1.27 7.50
N HIS A 250 -19.07 -1.95 6.95
CA HIS A 250 -17.89 -1.33 6.38
C HIS A 250 -18.24 -0.26 5.32
N SER A 251 -17.38 0.73 5.16
CA SER A 251 -17.57 1.82 4.18
C SER A 251 -17.76 1.31 2.75
N ASP A 252 -17.04 0.26 2.35
CA ASP A 252 -17.13 -0.32 1.01
C ASP A 252 -18.50 -0.96 0.77
N TRP A 253 -19.09 -1.64 1.77
CA TRP A 253 -20.44 -2.16 1.69
C TRP A 253 -21.46 -1.04 1.44
N LYS A 254 -21.34 0.05 2.21
CA LYS A 254 -22.21 1.23 2.05
C LYS A 254 -21.99 1.92 0.70
N THR A 255 -20.78 1.88 0.16
CA THR A 255 -20.46 2.45 -1.16
C THR A 255 -21.12 1.63 -2.26
N ILE A 256 -21.06 0.29 -2.20
CA ILE A 256 -21.72 -0.60 -3.15
C ILE A 256 -23.24 -0.40 -3.08
N PHE A 257 -23.82 -0.34 -1.87
CA PHE A 257 -25.25 -0.04 -1.66
C PHE A 257 -25.66 1.28 -2.34
N ARG A 258 -24.87 2.35 -2.14
CA ARG A 258 -25.18 3.68 -2.72
C ARG A 258 -25.00 3.74 -4.23
N ALA A 259 -24.12 2.92 -4.79
CA ALA A 259 -23.98 2.79 -6.23
C ALA A 259 -25.26 2.25 -6.88
N GLY A 260 -25.95 1.35 -6.19
CA GLY A 260 -27.28 0.84 -6.54
C GLY A 260 -27.23 -0.54 -7.21
N LYS A 261 -28.37 -1.22 -7.16
CA LYS A 261 -28.57 -2.57 -7.70
C LYS A 261 -28.25 -2.67 -9.19
N GLU A 262 -28.63 -1.67 -9.98
CA GLU A 262 -28.34 -1.64 -11.43
C GLU A 262 -26.84 -1.64 -11.74
N VAL A 263 -26.06 -0.87 -10.98
CA VAL A 263 -24.59 -0.87 -11.10
C VAL A 263 -24.02 -2.24 -10.74
N TYR A 264 -24.49 -2.83 -9.66
CA TYR A 264 -24.06 -4.17 -9.25
C TYR A 264 -24.36 -5.21 -10.33
N GLN A 265 -25.58 -5.21 -10.90
CA GLN A 265 -25.98 -6.15 -11.94
C GLN A 265 -25.12 -6.08 -13.22
N ILE A 266 -24.57 -4.90 -13.53
CA ILE A 266 -23.67 -4.71 -14.67
C ILE A 266 -22.22 -5.08 -14.31
N VAL A 267 -21.75 -4.68 -13.12
CA VAL A 267 -20.33 -4.85 -12.75
C VAL A 267 -20.02 -6.29 -12.34
N LYS A 268 -20.95 -6.97 -11.68
CA LYS A 268 -20.75 -8.37 -11.23
C LYS A 268 -20.32 -9.29 -12.36
N PRO A 269 -21.06 -9.46 -13.48
CA PRO A 269 -20.66 -10.36 -14.56
C PRO A 269 -19.34 -9.92 -15.22
N LEU A 270 -19.03 -8.63 -15.26
CA LEU A 270 -17.74 -8.16 -15.77
C LEU A 270 -16.57 -8.55 -14.86
N ALA A 271 -16.79 -8.51 -13.54
CA ALA A 271 -15.78 -8.95 -12.57
C ALA A 271 -15.57 -10.48 -12.62
N GLU A 272 -16.66 -11.24 -12.74
CA GLU A 272 -16.63 -12.71 -12.91
C GLU A 272 -15.91 -13.11 -14.22
N ASP A 273 -16.21 -12.42 -15.35
CA ASP A 273 -15.51 -12.62 -16.61
C ASP A 273 -14.02 -12.29 -16.50
N TRP A 274 -13.66 -11.21 -15.82
CA TRP A 274 -12.24 -10.88 -15.62
C TRP A 274 -11.55 -11.93 -14.77
N LEU A 275 -12.17 -12.35 -13.68
CA LEU A 275 -11.65 -13.39 -12.78
C LEU A 275 -11.42 -14.73 -13.51
N SER A 276 -12.35 -15.12 -14.39
CA SER A 276 -12.24 -16.38 -15.15
C SER A 276 -11.12 -16.40 -16.20
N LYS A 277 -10.54 -15.23 -16.52
CA LYS A 277 -9.48 -15.04 -17.53
C LYS A 277 -8.09 -14.78 -16.94
N LEU A 278 -7.94 -14.89 -15.61
CA LEU A 278 -6.66 -14.75 -14.93
C LEU A 278 -5.91 -16.07 -14.87
#